data_70add3faee08d21c6a13c8ebe19f17c9
#
_entry.id   70add3faee08d21c6a13c8ebe19f17c9
#
_cell.length_a   1.000
_cell.length_b   1.000
_cell.length_c   1.000
_cell.angle_alpha   90.00
_cell.angle_beta   90.00
_cell.angle_gamma   90.00
#
_symmetry.space_group_name_H-M   'P 1'
#
loop_
_entity.id
_entity.type
_entity.pdbx_description
1 polymer ?
#
loop_
_entity_poly.entity_id
_entity_poly.type
_entity_poly.pdbx_seq_one_letter_code
_entity_poly.pdbx_strand_id
1 'polypeptide(L)'
;TWTLTEVEIIVEDYFSMLRSEMLGKFYNKVDHCKKLVSRLNLRIEHEIELMYQNISAALIELGLPSISGYKPLYNYQKELVPAVIRQFLQHNPEFSQLFLQDTLTVPKPRMMQQLLEIMESAPKNSSLPLLSPNDAEEWVGINYLELEASNQQLGDAGEKLVMAYEKARLRTIGRIDLLDSVEQVSETLGPNAGYDIRSFEQ
;
A
#
# COMPACT_ATOMS: atom_id res chain seq x y z
N THR A 1 26.93 -11.27 2.69
CA THR A 1 26.74 -9.83 3.01
C THR A 1 26.73 -9.08 1.67
N TRP A 2 25.84 -8.13 1.53
CA TRP A 2 25.76 -7.25 0.38
C TRP A 2 26.63 -6.02 0.58
N THR A 3 27.26 -5.56 -0.48
CA THR A 3 28.02 -4.30 -0.48
C THR A 3 27.11 -3.12 -0.81
N LEU A 4 27.53 -1.90 -0.46
CA LEU A 4 26.78 -0.68 -0.77
C LEU A 4 26.46 -0.57 -2.25
N THR A 5 27.47 -0.74 -3.13
CA THR A 5 27.28 -0.63 -4.58
C THR A 5 26.33 -1.68 -5.15
N GLU A 6 26.35 -2.91 -4.65
CA GLU A 6 25.40 -3.94 -5.08
C GLU A 6 23.97 -3.55 -4.69
N VAL A 7 23.77 -3.04 -3.47
CA VAL A 7 22.44 -2.61 -3.00
C VAL A 7 21.95 -1.41 -3.81
N GLU A 8 22.80 -0.43 -4.10
CA GLU A 8 22.47 0.73 -4.95
C GLU A 8 21.96 0.30 -6.33
N ILE A 9 22.67 -0.61 -6.98
CA ILE A 9 22.30 -1.13 -8.31
C ILE A 9 20.95 -1.86 -8.26
N ILE A 10 20.70 -2.66 -7.21
CA ILE A 10 19.45 -3.42 -7.10
C ILE A 10 18.29 -2.52 -6.73
N VAL A 11 18.52 -1.52 -5.87
CA VAL A 11 17.49 -0.51 -5.50
C VAL A 11 17.08 0.29 -6.74
N GLU A 12 18.03 0.75 -7.56
CA GLU A 12 17.74 1.45 -8.81
C GLU A 12 16.83 0.62 -9.74
N ASP A 13 17.17 -0.66 -9.93
CA ASP A 13 16.39 -1.58 -10.77
C ASP A 13 15.01 -1.86 -10.17
N TYR A 14 14.92 -2.07 -8.85
CA TYR A 14 13.64 -2.24 -8.15
C TYR A 14 12.71 -1.04 -8.36
N PHE A 15 13.21 0.19 -8.20
CA PHE A 15 12.43 1.40 -8.39
C PHE A 15 12.02 1.61 -9.86
N SER A 16 12.82 1.15 -10.82
CA SER A 16 12.45 1.12 -12.23
C SER A 16 11.21 0.23 -12.47
N MET A 17 11.17 -0.96 -11.85
CA MET A 17 10.01 -1.85 -11.88
C MET A 17 8.81 -1.24 -11.14
N LEU A 18 9.01 -0.71 -9.94
CA LEU A 18 7.96 -0.08 -9.12
C LEU A 18 7.30 1.07 -9.90
N ARG A 19 8.08 1.94 -10.53
CA ARG A 19 7.57 3.00 -11.39
C ARG A 19 6.71 2.46 -12.53
N SER A 20 7.14 1.38 -13.16
CA SER A 20 6.38 0.74 -14.24
C SER A 20 5.05 0.21 -13.74
N GLU A 21 5.04 -0.47 -12.59
CA GLU A 21 3.83 -1.00 -11.96
C GLU A 21 2.85 0.11 -11.60
N MET A 22 3.30 1.16 -10.93
CA MET A 22 2.47 2.31 -10.54
C MET A 22 1.89 3.07 -11.73
N LEU A 23 2.60 3.11 -12.86
CA LEU A 23 2.11 3.70 -14.11
C LEU A 23 1.27 2.74 -14.96
N GLY A 24 0.98 1.52 -14.47
CA GLY A 24 0.24 0.49 -15.22
C GLY A 24 0.98 -0.01 -16.47
N LYS A 25 2.30 0.15 -16.53
CA LYS A 25 3.13 -0.30 -17.65
C LYS A 25 3.61 -1.72 -17.41
N PHE A 26 3.65 -2.51 -18.48
CA PHE A 26 4.18 -3.86 -18.43
C PHE A 26 5.70 -3.85 -18.14
N TYR A 27 6.15 -4.75 -17.28
CA TYR A 27 7.56 -5.06 -17.07
C TYR A 27 7.71 -6.57 -16.76
N ASN A 28 8.90 -7.11 -17.01
CA ASN A 28 9.18 -8.53 -16.78
C ASN A 28 10.24 -8.70 -15.67
N LYS A 29 9.81 -9.21 -14.52
CA LYS A 29 10.67 -9.43 -13.35
C LYS A 29 11.89 -10.32 -13.66
N VAL A 30 11.70 -11.35 -14.50
CA VAL A 30 12.77 -12.28 -14.88
C VAL A 30 13.85 -11.58 -15.71
N ASP A 31 13.46 -10.70 -16.63
CA ASP A 31 14.41 -9.96 -17.45
C ASP A 31 15.22 -8.96 -16.61
N HIS A 32 14.59 -8.30 -15.64
CA HIS A 32 15.28 -7.44 -14.68
C HIS A 32 16.30 -8.23 -13.87
N CYS A 33 15.90 -9.37 -13.31
CA CYS A 33 16.79 -10.24 -12.55
C CYS A 33 18.01 -10.70 -13.39
N LYS A 34 17.78 -11.18 -14.62
CA LYS A 34 18.86 -11.61 -15.53
C LYS A 34 19.85 -10.49 -15.89
N LYS A 35 19.34 -9.26 -16.10
CA LYS A 35 20.21 -8.10 -16.32
C LYS A 35 21.12 -7.82 -15.12
N LEU A 36 20.59 -7.95 -13.90
CA LEU A 36 21.39 -7.76 -12.70
C LEU A 36 22.42 -8.86 -12.49
N VAL A 37 22.08 -10.12 -12.75
CA VAL A 37 23.06 -11.23 -12.72
C VAL A 37 24.27 -10.91 -13.61
N SER A 38 24.05 -10.37 -14.81
CA SER A 38 25.14 -9.99 -15.71
C SER A 38 25.97 -8.78 -15.24
N ARG A 39 25.40 -7.90 -14.42
CA ARG A 39 26.09 -6.73 -13.84
C ARG A 39 26.80 -7.06 -12.52
N LEU A 40 26.23 -7.99 -11.76
CA LEU A 40 26.70 -8.40 -10.42
C LEU A 40 27.38 -9.77 -10.51
N ASN A 41 28.56 -9.83 -11.09
CA ASN A 41 29.31 -11.04 -11.52
C ASN A 41 29.43 -12.18 -10.49
N LEU A 42 29.07 -11.96 -9.23
CA LEU A 42 29.16 -12.93 -8.14
C LEU A 42 27.79 -13.31 -7.54
N ARG A 43 26.70 -12.83 -8.14
CA ARG A 43 25.34 -13.06 -7.64
C ARG A 43 24.52 -13.94 -8.57
N ILE A 44 23.68 -14.78 -7.97
CA ILE A 44 22.73 -15.63 -8.70
C ILE A 44 21.32 -15.04 -8.64
N GLU A 45 20.44 -15.44 -9.55
CA GLU A 45 19.05 -14.97 -9.65
C GLU A 45 18.31 -15.02 -8.30
N HIS A 46 18.44 -16.14 -7.61
CA HIS A 46 17.77 -16.33 -6.31
C HIS A 46 18.20 -15.30 -5.25
N GLU A 47 19.47 -14.94 -5.18
CA GLU A 47 19.95 -13.92 -4.24
C GLU A 47 19.39 -12.54 -4.55
N ILE A 48 19.29 -12.20 -5.84
CA ILE A 48 18.69 -10.93 -6.30
C ILE A 48 17.19 -10.89 -5.97
N GLU A 49 16.46 -11.98 -6.18
CA GLU A 49 15.06 -12.08 -5.80
C GLU A 49 14.83 -11.90 -4.30
N LEU A 50 15.69 -12.51 -3.46
CA LEU A 50 15.66 -12.30 -2.02
C LEU A 50 15.92 -10.82 -1.66
N MET A 51 16.83 -10.14 -2.38
CA MET A 51 17.05 -8.71 -2.16
C MET A 51 15.84 -7.87 -2.58
N TYR A 52 15.16 -8.19 -3.66
CA TYR A 52 13.90 -7.52 -4.02
C TYR A 52 12.83 -7.68 -2.92
N GLN A 53 12.71 -8.87 -2.32
CA GLN A 53 11.81 -9.11 -1.19
C GLN A 53 12.25 -8.33 0.06
N ASN A 54 13.55 -8.17 0.29
CA ASN A 54 14.10 -7.35 1.36
C ASN A 54 13.82 -5.86 1.15
N ILE A 55 13.94 -5.36 -0.08
CA ILE A 55 13.57 -3.98 -0.44
C ILE A 55 12.09 -3.75 -0.23
N SER A 56 11.22 -4.70 -0.63
CA SER A 56 9.78 -4.63 -0.35
C SER A 56 9.50 -4.52 1.15
N ALA A 57 10.19 -5.31 1.98
CA ALA A 57 10.04 -5.25 3.44
C ALA A 57 10.49 -3.90 4.01
N ALA A 58 11.62 -3.38 3.53
CA ALA A 58 12.14 -2.07 3.97
C ALA A 58 11.22 -0.91 3.56
N LEU A 59 10.63 -0.96 2.35
CA LEU A 59 9.66 0.04 1.90
C LEU A 59 8.39 0.02 2.74
N ILE A 60 7.88 -1.17 3.07
CA ILE A 60 6.71 -1.32 3.96
C ILE A 60 7.01 -0.77 5.36
N GLU A 61 8.20 -1.05 5.92
CA GLU A 61 8.64 -0.47 7.20
C GLU A 61 8.78 1.07 7.14
N LEU A 62 9.06 1.63 5.96
CA LEU A 62 9.09 3.07 5.72
C LEU A 62 7.71 3.67 5.36
N GLY A 63 6.64 2.89 5.35
CA GLY A 63 5.31 3.35 4.95
C GLY A 63 5.17 3.68 3.47
N LEU A 64 6.03 3.12 2.61
CA LEU A 64 6.08 3.41 1.18
C LEU A 64 5.49 2.26 0.35
N PRO A 65 4.99 2.53 -0.86
CA PRO A 65 4.53 1.51 -1.78
C PRO A 65 5.63 0.52 -2.15
N SER A 66 5.26 -0.74 -2.33
CA SER A 66 6.16 -1.82 -2.76
C SER A 66 5.57 -2.60 -3.92
N ILE A 67 6.42 -3.28 -4.70
CA ILE A 67 5.97 -4.08 -5.86
C ILE A 67 5.09 -5.24 -5.40
N SER A 68 3.89 -5.35 -5.97
CA SER A 68 2.99 -6.48 -5.74
C SER A 68 3.63 -7.78 -6.28
N GLY A 69 3.54 -8.86 -5.46
CA GLY A 69 4.09 -10.17 -5.81
C GLY A 69 5.56 -10.38 -5.45
N TYR A 70 6.26 -9.41 -4.83
CA TYR A 70 7.46 -9.67 -4.04
C TYR A 70 7.06 -9.72 -2.57
N LYS A 71 6.92 -10.95 -2.05
CA LYS A 71 6.53 -11.17 -0.63
C LYS A 71 7.61 -10.59 0.28
N PRO A 72 7.25 -9.69 1.23
CA PRO A 72 8.22 -9.04 2.10
C PRO A 72 9.04 -10.03 2.91
N LEU A 73 10.38 -9.87 2.90
CA LEU A 73 11.32 -10.66 3.67
C LEU A 73 12.11 -9.75 4.61
N TYR A 74 11.84 -9.81 5.91
CA TYR A 74 12.37 -8.89 6.91
C TYR A 74 13.78 -9.23 7.43
N ASN A 75 14.42 -10.26 6.86
CA ASN A 75 15.79 -10.67 7.19
C ASN A 75 16.81 -9.99 6.26
N TYR A 76 17.04 -8.69 6.46
CA TYR A 76 17.95 -7.89 5.67
C TYR A 76 18.87 -6.99 6.54
N GLN A 77 19.88 -6.37 5.92
CA GLN A 77 20.80 -5.43 6.55
C GLN A 77 20.05 -4.14 6.92
N LYS A 78 19.56 -4.06 8.15
CA LYS A 78 18.62 -3.03 8.64
C LYS A 78 19.11 -1.59 8.52
N GLU A 79 20.41 -1.36 8.49
CA GLU A 79 20.97 -0.02 8.31
C GLU A 79 21.24 0.27 6.84
N LEU A 80 21.80 -0.69 6.10
CA LEU A 80 22.23 -0.46 4.71
C LEU A 80 21.07 -0.29 3.74
N VAL A 81 20.11 -1.22 3.74
CA VAL A 81 19.02 -1.21 2.73
C VAL A 81 18.14 0.04 2.86
N PRO A 82 17.65 0.42 4.06
CA PRO A 82 16.88 1.67 4.21
C PRO A 82 17.69 2.92 3.90
N ALA A 83 19.00 2.95 4.24
CA ALA A 83 19.85 4.10 3.93
C ALA A 83 19.97 4.32 2.41
N VAL A 84 20.20 3.24 1.65
CA VAL A 84 20.26 3.33 0.18
C VAL A 84 18.92 3.73 -0.43
N ILE A 85 17.81 3.19 0.08
CA ILE A 85 16.46 3.60 -0.37
C ILE A 85 16.24 5.09 -0.16
N ARG A 86 16.58 5.61 1.01
CA ARG A 86 16.46 7.03 1.33
C ARG A 86 17.32 7.89 0.41
N GLN A 87 18.58 7.52 0.24
CA GLN A 87 19.49 8.21 -0.67
C GLN A 87 18.95 8.23 -2.11
N PHE A 88 18.42 7.11 -2.59
CA PHE A 88 17.80 7.02 -3.91
C PHE A 88 16.62 7.99 -4.04
N LEU A 89 15.72 8.02 -3.08
CA LEU A 89 14.54 8.90 -3.09
C LEU A 89 14.92 10.38 -3.03
N GLN A 90 15.96 10.75 -2.27
CA GLN A 90 16.49 12.13 -2.25
C GLN A 90 17.00 12.60 -3.62
N HIS A 91 17.58 11.68 -4.41
CA HIS A 91 18.08 12.00 -5.74
C HIS A 91 17.00 11.88 -6.84
N ASN A 92 15.86 11.29 -6.54
CA ASN A 92 14.77 11.04 -7.49
C ASN A 92 13.42 11.55 -6.92
N PRO A 93 13.24 12.88 -6.78
CA PRO A 93 12.06 13.47 -6.14
C PRO A 93 10.74 13.20 -6.88
N GLU A 94 10.81 12.78 -8.15
CA GLU A 94 9.63 12.38 -8.93
C GLU A 94 8.88 11.18 -8.32
N PHE A 95 9.54 10.34 -7.53
CA PHE A 95 8.87 9.24 -6.83
C PHE A 95 7.95 9.74 -5.72
N SER A 96 8.25 10.87 -5.08
CA SER A 96 7.37 11.49 -4.09
C SER A 96 6.02 11.86 -4.71
N GLN A 97 6.03 12.45 -5.90
CA GLN A 97 4.80 12.77 -6.63
C GLN A 97 4.06 11.52 -7.09
N LEU A 98 4.79 10.49 -7.52
CA LEU A 98 4.20 9.24 -7.95
C LEU A 98 3.51 8.51 -6.79
N PHE A 99 4.13 8.47 -5.62
CA PHE A 99 3.55 7.89 -4.41
C PHE A 99 2.32 8.66 -3.95
N LEU A 100 2.36 9.99 -4.00
CA LEU A 100 1.23 10.84 -3.68
C LEU A 100 0.04 10.59 -4.63
N GLN A 101 0.29 10.48 -5.94
CA GLN A 101 -0.77 10.15 -6.91
C GLN A 101 -1.41 8.78 -6.65
N ASP A 102 -0.64 7.79 -6.22
CA ASP A 102 -1.16 6.47 -5.87
C ASP A 102 -2.08 6.55 -4.65
N THR A 103 -1.70 7.28 -3.61
CA THR A 103 -2.54 7.51 -2.42
C THR A 103 -3.81 8.32 -2.73
N LEU A 104 -3.77 9.24 -3.71
CA LEU A 104 -4.93 10.02 -4.15
C LEU A 104 -5.91 9.23 -5.02
N THR A 105 -5.52 8.04 -5.49
CA THR A 105 -6.39 7.21 -6.32
C THR A 105 -7.41 6.48 -5.45
N VAL A 106 -8.57 7.11 -5.26
CA VAL A 106 -9.70 6.50 -4.56
C VAL A 106 -10.17 5.25 -5.30
N PRO A 107 -10.22 4.07 -4.66
CA PRO A 107 -10.72 2.85 -5.28
C PRO A 107 -12.15 3.04 -5.79
N LYS A 108 -12.39 2.72 -7.06
CA LYS A 108 -13.75 2.77 -7.62
C LYS A 108 -14.62 1.68 -6.98
N PRO A 109 -15.88 1.99 -6.60
CA PRO A 109 -16.78 1.00 -6.04
C PRO A 109 -16.99 -0.16 -7.02
N ARG A 110 -16.86 -1.38 -6.51
CA ARG A 110 -17.06 -2.62 -7.27
C ARG A 110 -18.55 -2.86 -7.55
N MET A 111 -18.85 -3.67 -8.56
CA MET A 111 -20.24 -4.09 -8.83
C MET A 111 -20.85 -4.83 -7.64
N MET A 112 -22.16 -4.70 -7.42
CA MET A 112 -22.90 -5.21 -6.27
C MET A 112 -22.64 -6.71 -5.97
N GLN A 113 -22.48 -7.55 -7.00
CA GLN A 113 -22.17 -8.98 -6.83
C GLN A 113 -20.79 -9.23 -6.21
N GLN A 114 -19.83 -8.35 -6.50
CA GLN A 114 -18.47 -8.46 -5.94
C GLN A 114 -18.38 -7.94 -4.50
N LEU A 115 -19.34 -7.13 -4.05
CA LEU A 115 -19.34 -6.60 -2.68
C LEU A 115 -19.57 -7.69 -1.63
N LEU A 116 -20.39 -8.70 -1.92
CA LEU A 116 -20.68 -9.79 -0.98
C LEU A 116 -19.51 -10.77 -0.81
N GLU A 117 -18.54 -10.75 -1.73
CA GLU A 117 -17.35 -11.61 -1.70
C GLU A 117 -16.16 -10.95 -0.96
N ILE A 118 -16.30 -9.70 -0.50
CA ILE A 118 -15.20 -8.93 0.13
C ILE A 118 -14.97 -9.35 1.60
N MET A 119 -15.93 -10.03 2.22
CA MET A 119 -15.82 -10.40 3.64
C MET A 119 -14.69 -11.40 3.88
N GLU A 120 -13.67 -10.94 4.55
CA GLU A 120 -12.58 -11.77 5.08
C GLU A 120 -12.68 -11.89 6.60
N SER A 121 -12.11 -12.97 7.13
CA SER A 121 -11.99 -13.13 8.59
C SER A 121 -11.15 -11.99 9.17
N ALA A 122 -11.51 -11.50 10.35
CA ALA A 122 -10.73 -10.48 11.04
C ALA A 122 -9.25 -10.91 11.14
N PRO A 123 -8.30 -10.03 10.78
CA PRO A 123 -6.88 -10.35 10.88
C PRO A 123 -6.54 -10.70 12.32
N LYS A 124 -5.90 -11.86 12.52
CA LYS A 124 -5.31 -12.17 13.83
C LYS A 124 -4.24 -11.12 14.09
N ASN A 125 -4.32 -10.45 15.24
CA ASN A 125 -3.44 -9.36 15.66
C ASN A 125 -1.99 -9.57 15.19
N SER A 126 -1.61 -8.95 14.10
CA SER A 126 -0.23 -8.70 13.76
C SER A 126 0.05 -7.29 14.26
N SER A 127 0.84 -7.18 15.30
CA SER A 127 1.40 -5.90 15.73
C SER A 127 2.36 -5.43 14.64
N LEU A 128 1.84 -4.81 13.59
CA LEU A 128 2.67 -4.00 12.72
C LEU A 128 3.16 -2.83 13.58
N PRO A 129 4.46 -2.55 13.61
CA PRO A 129 4.95 -1.36 14.28
C PRO A 129 4.25 -0.15 13.63
N LEU A 130 3.48 0.58 14.42
CA LEU A 130 2.97 1.88 14.01
C LEU A 130 4.20 2.77 13.79
N LEU A 131 4.50 3.05 12.53
CA LEU A 131 5.50 4.04 12.18
C LEU A 131 5.05 5.39 12.75
N SER A 132 5.96 6.06 13.42
CA SER A 132 5.71 7.43 13.85
C SER A 132 5.50 8.29 12.59
N PRO A 133 4.44 9.12 12.52
CA PRO A 133 4.22 10.02 11.40
C PRO A 133 5.44 10.90 11.07
N ASN A 134 6.24 11.24 12.05
CA ASN A 134 7.45 12.06 11.90
C ASN A 134 8.56 11.40 11.05
N ASP A 135 8.62 10.06 10.99
CA ASP A 135 9.68 9.39 10.24
C ASP A 135 9.46 9.45 8.71
N ALA A 136 8.22 9.60 8.27
CA ALA A 136 7.87 9.69 6.84
C ALA A 136 8.07 11.11 6.28
N GLU A 137 7.84 12.16 7.08
CA GLU A 137 7.94 13.56 6.65
C GLU A 137 9.36 13.97 6.26
N GLU A 138 10.35 13.48 6.99
CA GLU A 138 11.75 13.91 6.83
C GLU A 138 12.39 13.37 5.54
N TRP A 139 11.80 12.31 4.94
CA TRP A 139 12.47 11.53 3.91
C TRP A 139 11.95 11.72 2.49
N VAL A 140 10.67 12.03 2.31
CA VAL A 140 10.03 11.95 0.98
C VAL A 140 9.52 13.31 0.50
N GLY A 141 9.60 14.38 1.31
CA GLY A 141 9.06 15.68 0.94
C GLY A 141 7.53 15.66 0.73
N ILE A 142 6.85 14.67 1.34
CA ILE A 142 5.40 14.56 1.26
C ILE A 142 4.79 15.71 2.07
N ASN A 143 3.93 16.48 1.43
CA ASN A 143 3.14 17.50 2.11
C ASN A 143 2.12 16.80 3.02
N TYR A 144 2.30 16.95 4.34
CA TYR A 144 1.44 16.33 5.35
C TYR A 144 -0.04 16.69 5.17
N LEU A 145 -0.35 17.90 4.74
CA LEU A 145 -1.71 18.35 4.46
C LEU A 145 -2.34 17.58 3.28
N GLU A 146 -1.55 17.25 2.26
CA GLU A 146 -2.01 16.45 1.12
C GLU A 146 -2.21 14.98 1.50
N LEU A 147 -1.33 14.44 2.35
CA LEU A 147 -1.48 13.09 2.89
C LEU A 147 -2.72 12.98 3.80
N GLU A 148 -2.95 13.95 4.66
CA GLU A 148 -4.13 14.03 5.52
C GLU A 148 -5.43 14.12 4.71
N ALA A 149 -5.46 14.98 3.68
CA ALA A 149 -6.59 15.09 2.76
C ALA A 149 -6.84 13.79 2.00
N SER A 150 -5.80 13.08 1.61
CA SER A 150 -5.89 11.77 0.95
C SER A 150 -6.44 10.69 1.90
N ASN A 151 -5.94 10.64 3.13
CA ASN A 151 -6.41 9.71 4.14
C ASN A 151 -7.89 9.93 4.45
N GLN A 152 -8.34 11.17 4.50
CA GLN A 152 -9.73 11.54 4.69
C GLN A 152 -10.61 11.07 3.52
N GLN A 153 -10.17 11.28 2.27
CA GLN A 153 -10.87 10.79 1.09
C GLN A 153 -10.94 9.25 1.03
N LEU A 154 -9.88 8.57 1.44
CA LEU A 154 -9.84 7.11 1.52
C LEU A 154 -10.79 6.59 2.61
N GLY A 155 -10.85 7.26 3.75
CA GLY A 155 -11.82 7.00 4.82
C GLY A 155 -13.27 7.10 4.32
N ASP A 156 -13.60 8.22 3.69
CA ASP A 156 -14.94 8.45 3.09
C ASP A 156 -15.29 7.39 2.04
N ALA A 157 -14.32 6.99 1.21
CA ALA A 157 -14.53 5.93 0.21
C ALA A 157 -14.75 4.56 0.86
N GLY A 158 -14.05 4.26 1.95
CA GLY A 158 -14.23 3.06 2.76
C GLY A 158 -15.62 3.00 3.38
N GLU A 159 -16.07 4.08 3.99
CA GLU A 159 -17.41 4.17 4.58
C GLU A 159 -18.51 3.99 3.52
N LYS A 160 -18.38 4.63 2.35
CA LYS A 160 -19.31 4.44 1.22
C LYS A 160 -19.33 2.99 0.71
N LEU A 161 -18.19 2.31 0.70
CA LEU A 161 -18.09 0.89 0.33
C LEU A 161 -18.85 0.02 1.34
N VAL A 162 -18.67 0.24 2.64
CA VAL A 162 -19.37 -0.49 3.71
C VAL A 162 -20.88 -0.21 3.65
N MET A 163 -21.31 1.03 3.42
CA MET A 163 -22.71 1.38 3.18
C MET A 163 -23.32 0.61 2.02
N ALA A 164 -22.60 0.53 0.90
CA ALA A 164 -23.04 -0.21 -0.29
C ALA A 164 -23.13 -1.72 0.00
N TYR A 165 -22.17 -2.27 0.74
CA TYR A 165 -22.15 -3.67 1.18
C TYR A 165 -23.36 -3.98 2.06
N GLU A 166 -23.62 -3.19 3.09
CA GLU A 166 -24.74 -3.39 4.03
C GLU A 166 -26.11 -3.32 3.33
N LYS A 167 -26.28 -2.38 2.40
CA LYS A 167 -27.49 -2.31 1.57
C LYS A 167 -27.63 -3.52 0.64
N ALA A 168 -26.55 -4.03 0.08
CA ALA A 168 -26.56 -5.26 -0.73
C ALA A 168 -26.91 -6.48 0.11
N ARG A 169 -26.34 -6.60 1.32
CA ARG A 169 -26.61 -7.67 2.28
C ARG A 169 -28.09 -7.68 2.68
N LEU A 170 -28.65 -6.53 3.07
CA LEU A 170 -30.06 -6.42 3.47
C LEU A 170 -31.01 -6.77 2.31
N ARG A 171 -30.69 -6.40 1.08
CA ARG A 171 -31.47 -6.85 -0.10
C ARG A 171 -31.45 -8.36 -0.28
N THR A 172 -30.29 -8.99 -0.11
CA THR A 172 -30.12 -10.45 -0.29
C THR A 172 -30.93 -11.23 0.75
N ILE A 173 -31.05 -10.74 1.98
CA ILE A 173 -31.85 -11.34 3.05
C ILE A 173 -33.33 -10.90 3.05
N GLY A 174 -33.74 -10.10 2.05
CA GLY A 174 -35.14 -9.67 1.87
C GLY A 174 -35.58 -8.51 2.78
N ARG A 175 -34.67 -7.88 3.52
CA ARG A 175 -34.96 -6.75 4.42
C ARG A 175 -34.89 -5.41 3.71
N ILE A 176 -35.70 -5.26 2.68
CA ILE A 176 -35.77 -4.04 1.87
C ILE A 176 -36.28 -2.84 2.71
N ASP A 177 -37.09 -3.11 3.71
CA ASP A 177 -37.65 -2.15 4.66
C ASP A 177 -36.57 -1.38 5.45
N LEU A 178 -35.38 -1.95 5.60
CA LEU A 178 -34.26 -1.37 6.37
C LEU A 178 -33.23 -0.62 5.52
N LEU A 179 -33.33 -0.65 4.19
CA LEU A 179 -32.32 -0.06 3.31
C LEU A 179 -32.10 1.45 3.55
N ASP A 180 -33.18 2.18 3.76
CA ASP A 180 -33.13 3.63 4.00
C ASP A 180 -32.73 4.00 5.44
N SER A 181 -32.67 2.98 6.32
CA SER A 181 -32.26 3.14 7.71
C SER A 181 -30.76 2.85 7.92
N VAL A 182 -30.05 2.36 6.88
CA VAL A 182 -28.59 2.26 6.91
C VAL A 182 -28.02 3.66 6.74
N GLU A 183 -27.29 4.12 7.74
CA GLU A 183 -26.88 5.52 7.89
C GLU A 183 -25.39 5.64 8.15
N GLN A 184 -24.77 6.60 7.48
CA GLN A 184 -23.39 7.03 7.76
C GLN A 184 -23.42 8.02 8.92
N VAL A 185 -23.14 7.53 10.11
CA VAL A 185 -23.30 8.27 11.37
C VAL A 185 -22.21 9.33 11.53
N SER A 186 -21.03 9.09 10.97
CA SER A 186 -19.94 10.08 10.91
C SER A 186 -20.37 11.39 10.25
N GLU A 187 -21.23 11.35 9.21
CA GLU A 187 -21.77 12.54 8.55
C GLU A 187 -22.95 13.17 9.31
N THR A 188 -23.81 12.37 9.94
CA THR A 188 -25.07 12.86 10.54
C THR A 188 -24.93 13.31 12.00
N LEU A 189 -24.13 12.62 12.80
CA LEU A 189 -23.91 12.90 14.22
C LEU A 189 -22.49 13.39 14.54
N GLY A 190 -21.58 13.33 13.56
CA GLY A 190 -20.18 13.72 13.70
C GLY A 190 -19.29 12.63 14.33
N PRO A 191 -17.98 12.92 14.47
CA PRO A 191 -16.96 11.92 14.81
C PRO A 191 -17.03 11.37 16.25
N ASN A 192 -17.89 11.93 17.10
CA ASN A 192 -17.97 11.56 18.53
C ASN A 192 -18.95 10.42 18.81
N ALA A 193 -19.62 9.87 17.80
CA ALA A 193 -20.60 8.79 17.98
C ALA A 193 -19.96 7.44 18.35
N GLY A 194 -18.64 7.28 18.12
CA GLY A 194 -17.88 6.07 18.43
C GLY A 194 -18.04 4.94 17.41
N TYR A 195 -18.76 5.18 16.32
CA TYR A 195 -18.90 4.30 15.16
C TYR A 195 -19.30 5.11 13.93
N ASP A 196 -18.92 4.63 12.75
CA ASP A 196 -19.06 5.38 11.49
C ASP A 196 -20.35 5.03 10.75
N ILE A 197 -20.82 3.79 10.85
CA ILE A 197 -21.99 3.29 10.11
C ILE A 197 -22.92 2.54 11.04
N ARG A 198 -24.22 2.86 10.93
CA ARG A 198 -25.31 2.11 11.56
C ARG A 198 -25.92 1.16 10.56
N SER A 199 -25.98 -0.13 10.91
CA SER A 199 -26.70 -1.17 10.17
C SER A 199 -27.45 -2.09 11.11
N PHE A 200 -28.11 -3.11 10.59
CA PHE A 200 -29.03 -3.97 11.33
C PHE A 200 -28.63 -5.43 11.21
N GLU A 201 -28.59 -6.15 12.32
CA GLU A 201 -28.52 -7.61 12.34
C GLU A 201 -29.88 -8.23 11.99
N GLN A 202 -29.88 -9.56 11.71
CA GLN A 202 -31.09 -10.31 11.38
C GLN A 202 -32.09 -10.36 12.55
#